data_20e09e86f1ee94ee90d7a191703fded6
#
_entry.id   20e09e86f1ee94ee90d7a191703fded6
#
_cell.length_a   1.000
_cell.length_b   1.000
_cell.length_c   1.000
_cell.angle_alpha   90.00
_cell.angle_beta   90.00
_cell.angle_gamma   90.00
#
_symmetry.space_group_name_H-M   'P 1'
#
loop_
_entity.id
_entity.type
_entity.pdbx_description
1 polymer ?
#
loop_
_entity_poly.entity_id
_entity_poly.type
_entity_poly.pdbx_seq_one_letter_code
_entity_poly.pdbx_strand_id
1 'polypeptide(L)'
;HKFPISSQILPAEFEYSSYPRVSPFAYLGSRVTNSKGLQLLAGRVNIFLEGDFVGFSSIANIAPSEEFDLYLGIDENVKVKRELLEKKVDETLIAGILSRTKKTTFKYKLTVENYKSKKIKVKLFEAIPVSEDDRIKIKIDEIGLEPDKEDWEDRKGIWLWELELDTQQKQEIFYTFTVEHPRDMLVEGL
;
A
#
# COMPACT_ATOMS: atom_id res chain seq x y z
N HIS A 1 -14.24 -26.49 -27.69
CA HIS A 1 -14.82 -27.02 -26.44
C HIS A 1 -13.76 -26.98 -25.35
N LYS A 2 -14.12 -26.49 -24.14
CA LYS A 2 -13.26 -26.56 -22.95
C LYS A 2 -13.79 -27.68 -22.07
N PHE A 3 -12.90 -28.59 -21.67
CA PHE A 3 -13.24 -29.68 -20.74
C PHE A 3 -12.42 -29.53 -19.45
N PRO A 4 -13.01 -29.65 -18.27
CA PRO A 4 -12.24 -29.69 -17.03
C PRO A 4 -11.41 -30.98 -16.98
N ILE A 5 -10.12 -30.85 -16.73
CA ILE A 5 -9.19 -32.00 -16.59
C ILE A 5 -9.16 -32.46 -15.12
N SER A 6 -9.13 -31.51 -14.19
CA SER A 6 -9.15 -31.77 -12.75
C SER A 6 -9.74 -30.60 -11.99
N SER A 7 -10.20 -30.87 -10.76
CA SER A 7 -10.61 -29.85 -9.78
C SER A 7 -9.91 -30.13 -8.48
N GLN A 8 -9.32 -29.11 -7.86
CA GLN A 8 -8.58 -29.22 -6.62
C GLN A 8 -8.92 -28.08 -5.67
N ILE A 9 -8.94 -28.39 -4.37
CA ILE A 9 -9.01 -27.39 -3.31
C ILE A 9 -7.59 -27.29 -2.73
N LEU A 10 -7.01 -26.11 -2.79
CA LEU A 10 -5.68 -25.80 -2.29
C LEU A 10 -5.78 -24.86 -1.07
N PRO A 11 -4.93 -25.05 -0.04
CA PRO A 11 -4.82 -24.09 1.05
C PRO A 11 -4.36 -22.74 0.52
N ALA A 12 -4.96 -21.67 1.00
CA ALA A 12 -4.63 -20.33 0.58
C ALA A 12 -4.82 -19.32 1.72
N GLU A 13 -3.87 -18.41 1.83
CA GLU A 13 -3.96 -17.23 2.70
C GLU A 13 -4.24 -16.01 1.85
N PHE A 14 -5.22 -15.20 2.28
CA PHE A 14 -5.66 -14.03 1.55
C PHE A 14 -5.22 -12.77 2.27
N GLU A 15 -4.70 -11.80 1.51
CA GLU A 15 -4.24 -10.53 2.02
C GLU A 15 -4.50 -9.44 0.99
N TYR A 16 -4.86 -8.25 1.47
CA TYR A 16 -4.97 -7.06 0.64
C TYR A 16 -3.67 -6.26 0.71
N SER A 17 -3.29 -5.65 -0.40
CA SER A 17 -2.26 -4.63 -0.44
C SER A 17 -2.82 -3.34 -1.05
N SER A 18 -2.40 -2.19 -0.55
CA SER A 18 -2.79 -0.90 -1.10
C SER A 18 -1.66 0.11 -1.02
N TYR A 19 -1.56 0.92 -2.07
CA TYR A 19 -0.56 1.98 -2.28
C TYR A 19 -1.29 3.29 -2.59
N PRO A 20 -1.91 3.95 -1.60
CA PRO A 20 -2.88 5.02 -1.84
C PRO A 20 -2.28 6.29 -2.46
N ARG A 21 -0.97 6.47 -2.41
CA ARG A 21 -0.27 7.52 -3.15
C ARG A 21 -0.33 7.30 -4.68
N VAL A 22 -0.41 6.05 -5.12
CA VAL A 22 -0.39 5.66 -6.54
C VAL A 22 -1.78 5.31 -7.05
N SER A 23 -2.58 4.63 -6.23
CA SER A 23 -3.87 4.08 -6.62
C SER A 23 -4.83 4.01 -5.43
N PRO A 24 -6.11 4.41 -5.58
CA PRO A 24 -7.10 4.37 -4.51
C PRO A 24 -7.70 2.97 -4.28
N PHE A 25 -7.09 1.93 -4.84
CA PHE A 25 -7.63 0.57 -4.79
C PHE A 25 -6.90 -0.32 -3.78
N ALA A 26 -7.65 -1.30 -3.24
CA ALA A 26 -7.10 -2.44 -2.54
C ALA A 26 -7.01 -3.64 -3.50
N TYR A 27 -5.85 -4.26 -3.53
CA TYR A 27 -5.52 -5.38 -4.41
C TYR A 27 -5.51 -6.66 -3.60
N LEU A 28 -6.38 -7.60 -3.95
CA LEU A 28 -6.44 -8.90 -3.30
C LEU A 28 -5.36 -9.81 -3.88
N GLY A 29 -4.50 -10.30 -3.03
CA GLY A 29 -3.53 -11.35 -3.29
C GLY A 29 -3.85 -12.61 -2.50
N SER A 30 -3.27 -13.72 -2.92
CA SER A 30 -3.37 -14.98 -2.21
C SER A 30 -2.05 -15.72 -2.31
N ARG A 31 -1.53 -16.19 -1.17
CA ARG A 31 -0.45 -17.18 -1.13
C ARG A 31 -1.07 -18.57 -1.07
N VAL A 32 -0.78 -19.36 -2.09
CA VAL A 32 -1.39 -20.69 -2.30
C VAL A 32 -0.34 -21.76 -2.18
N THR A 33 -0.62 -22.85 -1.46
CA THR A 33 0.24 -24.03 -1.39
C THR A 33 -0.28 -25.12 -2.34
N ASN A 34 0.55 -25.57 -3.28
CA ASN A 34 0.23 -26.69 -4.17
C ASN A 34 0.32 -28.03 -3.44
N SER A 35 -0.61 -28.31 -2.53
CA SER A 35 -0.57 -29.47 -1.63
C SER A 35 -0.97 -30.81 -2.25
N LYS A 36 -1.42 -30.83 -3.52
CA LYS A 36 -1.99 -32.04 -4.17
C LYS A 36 -1.04 -32.84 -5.03
N GLY A 37 0.24 -32.49 -5.03
CA GLY A 37 1.28 -33.28 -5.70
C GLY A 37 1.26 -33.24 -7.23
N LEU A 38 0.42 -32.41 -7.85
CA LEU A 38 0.42 -32.20 -9.30
C LEU A 38 1.29 -31.01 -9.66
N GLN A 39 2.01 -31.13 -10.77
CA GLN A 39 2.67 -29.99 -11.36
C GLN A 39 1.63 -29.10 -12.06
N LEU A 40 1.55 -27.82 -11.69
CA LEU A 40 0.76 -26.84 -12.41
C LEU A 40 1.61 -26.21 -13.49
N LEU A 41 1.09 -26.21 -14.72
CA LEU A 41 1.81 -25.64 -15.85
C LEU A 41 1.60 -24.14 -15.94
N ALA A 42 2.62 -23.42 -16.38
CA ALA A 42 2.56 -22.00 -16.64
C ALA A 42 1.41 -21.67 -17.60
N GLY A 43 0.69 -20.60 -17.30
CA GLY A 43 -0.40 -20.19 -18.16
C GLY A 43 -1.25 -19.07 -17.58
N ARG A 44 -2.19 -18.63 -18.41
CA ARG A 44 -3.22 -17.65 -18.01
C ARG A 44 -4.30 -18.33 -17.19
N VAL A 45 -4.69 -17.71 -16.12
CA VAL A 45 -5.78 -18.16 -15.24
C VAL A 45 -6.93 -17.17 -15.24
N ASN A 46 -8.15 -17.68 -15.20
CA ASN A 46 -9.35 -16.88 -14.97
C ASN A 46 -9.65 -16.87 -13.48
N ILE A 47 -9.88 -15.69 -12.93
CA ILE A 47 -10.15 -15.52 -11.51
C ILE A 47 -11.65 -15.32 -11.32
N PHE A 48 -12.21 -16.10 -10.40
CA PHE A 48 -13.59 -15.96 -9.94
C PHE A 48 -13.58 -15.79 -8.43
N LEU A 49 -14.25 -14.77 -7.94
CA LEU A 49 -14.43 -14.50 -6.52
C LEU A 49 -15.91 -14.63 -6.18
N GLU A 50 -16.25 -15.54 -5.26
CA GLU A 50 -17.64 -15.80 -4.84
C GLU A 50 -18.59 -16.15 -6.02
N GLY A 51 -18.03 -16.65 -7.13
CA GLY A 51 -18.76 -17.01 -8.33
C GLY A 51 -18.72 -15.96 -9.46
N ASP A 52 -18.34 -14.74 -9.15
CA ASP A 52 -18.24 -13.65 -10.13
C ASP A 52 -16.85 -13.63 -10.79
N PHE A 53 -16.81 -13.43 -12.09
CA PHE A 53 -15.58 -13.25 -12.83
C PHE A 53 -14.97 -11.88 -12.53
N VAL A 54 -13.77 -11.86 -11.91
CA VAL A 54 -13.11 -10.62 -11.51
C VAL A 54 -11.90 -10.26 -12.40
N GLY A 55 -11.42 -11.19 -13.22
CA GLY A 55 -10.34 -10.89 -14.13
C GLY A 55 -9.45 -12.07 -14.50
N PHE A 56 -8.27 -11.74 -14.94
CA PHE A 56 -7.25 -12.68 -15.36
C PHE A 56 -5.96 -12.48 -14.56
N SER A 57 -5.25 -13.56 -14.34
CA SER A 57 -3.89 -13.57 -13.81
C SER A 57 -3.05 -14.55 -14.62
N SER A 58 -1.83 -14.79 -14.21
CA SER A 58 -0.94 -15.80 -14.78
C SER A 58 -0.20 -16.51 -13.67
N ILE A 59 0.09 -17.79 -13.88
CA ILE A 59 0.96 -18.57 -13.01
C ILE A 59 2.18 -19.03 -13.81
N ALA A 60 3.30 -19.19 -13.13
CA ALA A 60 4.48 -19.90 -13.65
C ALA A 60 4.27 -21.41 -13.55
N ASN A 61 5.29 -22.20 -13.91
CA ASN A 61 5.30 -23.62 -13.57
C ASN A 61 5.46 -23.76 -12.06
N ILE A 62 4.52 -24.42 -11.41
CA ILE A 62 4.51 -24.63 -9.96
C ILE A 62 4.70 -26.11 -9.66
N ALA A 63 5.75 -26.42 -8.91
CA ALA A 63 6.06 -27.78 -8.52
C ALA A 63 5.10 -28.30 -7.44
N PRO A 64 5.03 -29.63 -7.23
CA PRO A 64 4.34 -30.20 -6.07
C PRO A 64 4.90 -29.65 -4.75
N SER A 65 4.01 -29.28 -3.83
CA SER A 65 4.30 -28.70 -2.52
C SER A 65 4.92 -27.28 -2.55
N GLU A 66 5.02 -26.67 -3.70
CA GLU A 66 5.51 -25.30 -3.85
C GLU A 66 4.41 -24.30 -3.41
N GLU A 67 4.86 -23.22 -2.77
CA GLU A 67 4.03 -22.04 -2.49
C GLU A 67 4.20 -21.03 -3.62
N PHE A 68 3.09 -20.42 -4.01
CA PHE A 68 3.08 -19.40 -5.04
C PHE A 68 2.07 -18.29 -4.73
N ASP A 69 2.38 -17.09 -5.17
CA ASP A 69 1.49 -15.95 -5.03
C ASP A 69 0.56 -15.86 -6.26
N LEU A 70 -0.72 -15.63 -6.00
CA LEU A 70 -1.73 -15.42 -7.03
C LEU A 70 -2.40 -14.07 -6.83
N TYR A 71 -2.30 -13.22 -7.82
CA TYR A 71 -3.00 -11.95 -7.86
C TYR A 71 -4.46 -12.16 -8.28
N LEU A 72 -5.38 -11.71 -7.46
CA LEU A 72 -6.82 -11.94 -7.62
C LEU A 72 -7.59 -10.70 -8.13
N GLY A 73 -6.93 -9.55 -8.23
CA GLY A 73 -7.54 -8.33 -8.75
C GLY A 73 -7.90 -7.31 -7.67
N ILE A 74 -8.70 -6.33 -8.07
CA ILE A 74 -9.19 -5.26 -7.21
C ILE A 74 -10.46 -5.73 -6.49
N ASP A 75 -10.59 -5.43 -5.20
CA ASP A 75 -11.82 -5.62 -4.45
C ASP A 75 -12.38 -4.26 -4.00
N GLU A 76 -13.44 -3.83 -4.62
CA GLU A 76 -14.07 -2.54 -4.35
C GLU A 76 -14.79 -2.47 -2.99
N ASN A 77 -14.96 -3.60 -2.30
CA ASN A 77 -15.51 -3.64 -0.94
C ASN A 77 -14.46 -3.28 0.13
N VAL A 78 -13.21 -3.08 -0.27
CA VAL A 78 -12.16 -2.51 0.59
C VAL A 78 -11.82 -1.13 0.04
N LYS A 79 -12.24 -0.09 0.75
CA LYS A 79 -12.02 1.30 0.33
C LYS A 79 -10.76 1.84 0.96
N VAL A 80 -9.93 2.48 0.14
CA VAL A 80 -8.71 3.13 0.61
C VAL A 80 -8.69 4.56 0.10
N LYS A 81 -8.30 5.50 0.96
CA LYS A 81 -8.25 6.92 0.63
C LYS A 81 -7.01 7.55 1.25
N ARG A 82 -6.38 8.44 0.49
CA ARG A 82 -5.30 9.33 0.94
C ARG A 82 -5.73 10.77 0.74
N GLU A 83 -5.68 11.55 1.80
CA GLU A 83 -6.12 12.94 1.82
C GLU A 83 -5.02 13.83 2.35
N LEU A 84 -4.70 14.90 1.61
CA LEU A 84 -3.91 16.00 2.13
C LEU A 84 -4.86 16.90 2.93
N LEU A 85 -4.72 16.91 4.26
CA LEU A 85 -5.56 17.71 5.14
C LEU A 85 -5.05 19.15 5.26
N GLU A 86 -3.73 19.31 5.28
CA GLU A 86 -3.10 20.63 5.44
C GLU A 86 -1.77 20.68 4.69
N LYS A 87 -1.54 21.82 4.04
CA LYS A 87 -0.24 22.21 3.51
C LYS A 87 0.05 23.64 3.98
N LYS A 88 0.96 23.78 4.93
CA LYS A 88 1.34 25.06 5.51
C LYS A 88 2.76 25.44 5.09
N VAL A 89 2.91 26.63 4.54
CA VAL A 89 4.20 27.20 4.22
C VAL A 89 4.54 28.26 5.26
N ASP A 90 5.61 28.01 6.02
CA ASP A 90 6.13 28.98 6.98
C ASP A 90 7.19 29.86 6.33
N GLU A 91 6.87 31.14 6.26
CA GLU A 91 7.77 32.19 5.79
C GLU A 91 8.21 33.03 7.00
N THR A 92 9.21 32.55 7.71
CA THR A 92 9.72 33.26 8.89
C THR A 92 10.49 34.51 8.48
N LEU A 93 10.12 35.64 9.04
CA LEU A 93 10.89 36.89 8.96
C LEU A 93 11.85 36.94 10.16
N ILE A 94 13.14 37.00 9.90
CA ILE A 94 14.17 37.23 10.91
C ILE A 94 14.64 38.68 10.76
N ALA A 95 14.38 39.51 11.77
CA ALA A 95 14.71 40.95 11.76
C ALA A 95 14.17 41.71 10.53
N GLY A 96 12.97 41.37 10.05
CA GLY A 96 12.33 42.00 8.89
C GLY A 96 12.85 41.47 7.55
N ILE A 97 13.76 40.51 7.52
CA ILE A 97 14.29 39.88 6.30
C ILE A 97 13.73 38.46 6.22
N LEU A 98 13.27 38.07 5.02
CA LEU A 98 12.82 36.69 4.78
C LEU A 98 13.93 35.68 5.09
N SER A 99 13.62 34.62 5.83
CA SER A 99 14.54 33.52 6.07
C SER A 99 15.09 32.97 4.75
N ARG A 100 16.36 32.57 4.75
CA ARG A 100 16.98 31.90 3.60
C ARG A 100 16.43 30.49 3.37
N THR A 101 15.73 29.95 4.34
CA THR A 101 15.10 28.61 4.27
C THR A 101 13.58 28.75 4.14
N LYS A 102 12.98 27.85 3.38
CA LYS A 102 11.55 27.66 3.25
C LYS A 102 11.17 26.38 3.96
N LYS A 103 10.14 26.45 4.80
CA LYS A 103 9.60 25.35 5.55
C LYS A 103 8.18 25.06 5.10
N THR A 104 7.90 23.82 4.72
CA THR A 104 6.56 23.41 4.31
C THR A 104 6.14 22.19 5.10
N THR A 105 5.05 22.30 5.85
CA THR A 105 4.47 21.22 6.63
C THR A 105 3.29 20.63 5.86
N PHE A 106 3.22 19.31 5.82
CA PHE A 106 2.16 18.53 5.19
C PHE A 106 1.52 17.63 6.23
N LYS A 107 0.19 17.66 6.31
CA LYS A 107 -0.59 16.75 7.12
C LYS A 107 -1.46 15.88 6.24
N TYR A 108 -1.30 14.57 6.36
CA TYR A 108 -2.06 13.59 5.59
C TYR A 108 -2.93 12.71 6.50
N LYS A 109 -3.98 12.19 5.89
CA LYS A 109 -4.82 11.15 6.46
C LYS A 109 -4.93 10.00 5.46
N LEU A 110 -4.64 8.79 5.93
CA LEU A 110 -4.96 7.55 5.26
C LEU A 110 -6.23 6.97 5.89
N THR A 111 -7.11 6.45 5.07
CA THR A 111 -8.33 5.79 5.53
C THR A 111 -8.43 4.44 4.86
N VAL A 112 -8.68 3.38 5.62
CA VAL A 112 -8.99 2.04 5.12
C VAL A 112 -10.32 1.60 5.72
N GLU A 113 -11.28 1.18 4.89
CA GLU A 113 -12.60 0.75 5.31
C GLU A 113 -12.92 -0.63 4.75
N ASN A 114 -13.32 -1.55 5.62
CA ASN A 114 -13.74 -2.90 5.27
C ASN A 114 -15.26 -2.98 5.17
N TYR A 115 -15.81 -3.06 3.97
CA TYR A 115 -17.25 -3.26 3.74
C TYR A 115 -17.65 -4.73 3.56
N LYS A 116 -16.69 -5.66 3.71
CA LYS A 116 -16.97 -7.10 3.62
C LYS A 116 -17.63 -7.63 4.89
N SER A 117 -18.28 -8.78 4.76
CA SER A 117 -18.92 -9.49 5.88
C SER A 117 -17.95 -10.32 6.73
N LYS A 118 -16.64 -10.19 6.50
CA LYS A 118 -15.58 -10.91 7.20
C LYS A 118 -14.40 -10.01 7.53
N LYS A 119 -13.65 -10.42 8.55
CA LYS A 119 -12.35 -9.82 8.89
C LYS A 119 -11.37 -9.97 7.76
N ILE A 120 -10.57 -8.93 7.50
CA ILE A 120 -9.53 -8.89 6.47
C ILE A 120 -8.19 -8.44 7.03
N LYS A 121 -7.12 -8.85 6.34
CA LYS A 121 -5.76 -8.33 6.54
C LYS A 121 -5.40 -7.41 5.39
N VAL A 122 -4.85 -6.24 5.70
CA VAL A 122 -4.47 -5.23 4.71
C VAL A 122 -3.05 -4.77 4.99
N LYS A 123 -2.16 -4.91 4.02
CA LYS A 123 -0.88 -4.23 3.96
C LYS A 123 -1.06 -2.86 3.32
N LEU A 124 -0.97 -1.82 4.12
CA LEU A 124 -1.07 -0.45 3.68
C LEU A 124 0.34 0.14 3.55
N PHE A 125 0.70 0.55 2.34
CA PHE A 125 1.99 1.15 2.04
C PHE A 125 1.84 2.66 1.83
N GLU A 126 2.76 3.43 2.39
CA GLU A 126 2.87 4.87 2.13
C GLU A 126 4.32 5.24 1.84
N ALA A 127 4.51 6.15 0.89
CA ALA A 127 5.83 6.65 0.55
C ALA A 127 6.04 8.02 1.19
N ILE A 128 6.87 8.06 2.22
CA ILE A 128 7.34 9.28 2.85
C ILE A 128 8.49 9.85 2.02
N PRO A 129 8.52 11.14 1.75
CA PRO A 129 9.61 11.74 1.00
C PRO A 129 10.96 11.48 1.69
N VAL A 130 11.96 11.21 0.89
CA VAL A 130 13.37 11.12 1.31
C VAL A 130 14.20 12.02 0.42
N SER A 131 15.32 12.53 0.92
CA SER A 131 16.25 13.35 0.14
C SER A 131 17.66 12.82 0.26
N GLU A 132 18.39 12.83 -0.85
CA GLU A 132 19.83 12.60 -0.91
C GLU A 132 20.65 13.91 -0.86
N ASP A 133 19.96 15.06 -0.96
CA ASP A 133 20.59 16.37 -0.86
C ASP A 133 20.53 16.88 0.58
N ASP A 134 21.70 17.04 1.21
CA ASP A 134 21.84 17.46 2.61
C ASP A 134 21.22 18.84 2.92
N ARG A 135 20.94 19.64 1.90
CA ARG A 135 20.26 20.94 2.01
C ARG A 135 18.75 20.81 2.19
N ILE A 136 18.18 19.64 1.83
CA ILE A 136 16.76 19.33 1.99
C ILE A 136 16.62 18.45 3.22
N LYS A 137 15.98 18.99 4.24
CA LYS A 137 15.72 18.25 5.50
C LYS A 137 14.26 17.86 5.55
N ILE A 138 14.02 16.58 5.79
CA ILE A 138 12.69 16.03 5.98
C ILE A 138 12.59 15.51 7.40
N LYS A 139 11.59 15.98 8.12
CA LYS A 139 11.35 15.61 9.51
C LYS A 139 9.92 15.14 9.66
N ILE A 140 9.75 13.98 10.26
CA ILE A 140 8.45 13.51 10.73
C ILE A 140 8.15 14.22 12.04
N ASP A 141 7.01 14.92 12.08
CA ASP A 141 6.59 15.72 13.25
C ASP A 141 5.60 14.96 14.12
N GLU A 142 4.67 14.20 13.50
CA GLU A 142 3.62 13.47 14.19
C GLU A 142 3.24 12.23 13.41
N ILE A 143 3.04 11.11 14.10
CA ILE A 143 2.48 9.86 13.57
C ILE A 143 1.39 9.41 14.54
N GLY A 144 0.15 9.26 14.05
CA GLY A 144 -0.98 8.83 14.86
C GLY A 144 -1.03 7.34 15.13
N LEU A 145 -0.48 6.54 14.21
CA LEU A 145 -0.26 5.11 14.35
C LEU A 145 1.11 4.80 13.76
N GLU A 146 2.03 4.28 14.58
CA GLU A 146 3.35 3.90 14.12
C GLU A 146 3.27 2.80 13.05
N PRO A 147 4.09 2.85 11.99
CA PRO A 147 4.17 1.78 11.01
C PRO A 147 4.78 0.53 11.63
N ASP A 148 4.35 -0.64 11.18
CA ASP A 148 4.95 -1.93 11.58
C ASP A 148 6.38 -2.07 11.03
N LYS A 149 6.63 -1.46 9.86
CA LYS A 149 7.97 -1.39 9.25
C LYS A 149 8.16 -0.04 8.57
N GLU A 150 9.30 0.57 8.86
CA GLU A 150 9.88 1.66 8.08
C GLU A 150 10.88 1.06 7.07
N ASP A 151 11.11 1.76 5.97
CA ASP A 151 12.05 1.34 4.91
C ASP A 151 11.84 -0.12 4.46
N TRP A 152 10.59 -0.46 4.18
CA TRP A 152 10.17 -1.82 3.83
C TRP A 152 10.99 -2.40 2.64
N GLU A 153 11.56 -3.59 2.83
CA GLU A 153 12.48 -4.25 1.87
C GLU A 153 13.67 -3.36 1.45
N ASP A 154 14.28 -2.66 2.42
CA ASP A 154 15.42 -1.75 2.23
C ASP A 154 15.10 -0.55 1.31
N ARG A 155 13.80 -0.28 1.05
CA ARG A 155 13.35 0.87 0.28
C ARG A 155 13.11 2.06 1.19
N LYS A 156 14.06 2.97 1.19
CA LYS A 156 13.99 4.18 2.04
C LYS A 156 12.68 4.96 1.85
N GLY A 157 12.05 5.29 2.97
CA GLY A 157 10.81 6.06 3.03
C GLY A 157 9.56 5.27 2.71
N ILE A 158 9.62 3.96 2.45
CA ILE A 158 8.42 3.14 2.29
C ILE A 158 8.00 2.58 3.64
N TRP A 159 6.89 3.10 4.16
CA TRP A 159 6.26 2.64 5.39
C TRP A 159 5.22 1.59 5.12
N LEU A 160 5.13 0.58 5.99
CA LEU A 160 4.14 -0.48 5.95
C LEU A 160 3.37 -0.54 7.26
N TRP A 161 2.05 -0.54 7.18
CA TRP A 161 1.13 -0.96 8.25
C TRP A 161 0.49 -2.28 7.89
N GLU A 162 0.53 -3.26 8.81
CA GLU A 162 -0.14 -4.55 8.71
C GLU A 162 -1.46 -4.48 9.51
N LEU A 163 -2.54 -4.07 8.85
CA LEU A 163 -3.82 -3.81 9.50
C LEU A 163 -4.70 -5.06 9.51
N GLU A 164 -5.37 -5.31 10.62
CA GLU A 164 -6.49 -6.24 10.70
C GLU A 164 -7.78 -5.45 10.92
N LEU A 165 -8.73 -5.56 9.98
CA LEU A 165 -10.00 -4.85 10.07
C LEU A 165 -11.15 -5.86 10.19
N ASP A 166 -11.96 -5.71 11.23
CA ASP A 166 -13.20 -6.44 11.39
C ASP A 166 -14.25 -5.97 10.35
N THR A 167 -15.37 -6.68 10.28
CA THR A 167 -16.51 -6.34 9.43
C THR A 167 -16.95 -4.90 9.68
N GLN A 168 -17.08 -4.11 8.62
CA GLN A 168 -17.50 -2.70 8.62
C GLN A 168 -16.59 -1.78 9.47
N GLN A 169 -15.39 -2.23 9.77
CA GLN A 169 -14.43 -1.42 10.50
C GLN A 169 -13.75 -0.42 9.57
N LYS A 170 -13.49 0.76 10.14
CA LYS A 170 -12.73 1.85 9.54
C LYS A 170 -11.48 2.11 10.38
N GLN A 171 -10.32 2.20 9.73
CA GLN A 171 -9.06 2.65 10.32
C GLN A 171 -8.64 3.97 9.68
N GLU A 172 -8.31 4.94 10.50
CA GLU A 172 -7.72 6.21 10.07
C GLU A 172 -6.32 6.34 10.65
N ILE A 173 -5.38 6.77 9.81
CA ILE A 173 -3.98 7.00 10.18
C ILE A 173 -3.63 8.41 9.76
N PHE A 174 -3.13 9.21 10.71
CA PHE A 174 -2.68 10.57 10.47
C PHE A 174 -1.17 10.62 10.58
N TYR A 175 -0.53 11.37 9.71
CA TYR A 175 0.88 11.68 9.82
C TYR A 175 1.17 13.09 9.30
N THR A 176 2.18 13.70 9.89
CA THR A 176 2.62 15.06 9.56
C THR A 176 4.13 15.04 9.37
N PHE A 177 4.58 15.66 8.30
CA PHE A 177 6.01 15.87 8.08
C PHE A 177 6.28 17.28 7.58
N THR A 178 7.48 17.76 7.88
CA THR A 178 7.98 19.06 7.44
C THR A 178 9.18 18.88 6.51
N VAL A 179 9.15 19.61 5.40
CA VAL A 179 10.27 19.73 4.47
C VAL A 179 10.86 21.12 4.61
N GLU A 180 12.17 21.20 4.87
CA GLU A 180 12.94 22.43 4.95
C GLU A 180 14.03 22.42 3.88
N HIS A 181 14.13 23.49 3.10
CA HIS A 181 15.11 23.64 2.02
C HIS A 181 15.47 25.09 1.77
N PRO A 182 16.61 25.41 1.11
CA PRO A 182 16.92 26.76 0.66
C PRO A 182 15.81 27.34 -0.22
N ARG A 183 15.51 28.62 -0.05
CA ARG A 183 14.38 29.28 -0.74
C ARG A 183 14.58 29.36 -2.28
N ASP A 184 15.82 29.46 -2.71
CA ASP A 184 16.22 29.51 -4.12
C ASP A 184 16.27 28.14 -4.80
N MET A 185 15.97 27.05 -4.02
CA MET A 185 15.94 25.69 -4.52
C MET A 185 14.53 25.28 -4.90
N LEU A 186 14.39 24.68 -6.07
CA LEU A 186 13.15 24.02 -6.49
C LEU A 186 13.17 22.58 -6.00
N VAL A 187 12.14 22.17 -5.28
CA VAL A 187 11.99 20.79 -4.77
C VAL A 187 10.79 20.16 -5.45
N GLU A 188 11.01 19.04 -6.11
CA GLU A 188 9.99 18.24 -6.80
C GLU A 188 9.68 16.94 -6.02
N GLY A 189 8.52 16.34 -6.27
CA GLY A 189 8.15 15.03 -5.72
C GLY A 189 7.50 15.07 -4.32
N LEU A 190 7.08 16.24 -3.83
CA LEU A 190 6.40 16.44 -2.55
C LEU A 190 4.89 16.23 -2.64
#